data_f0c0a10e519b929110fb0c36ccb8ef48
#
_entry.id   f0c0a10e519b929110fb0c36ccb8ef48
#
_cell.length_a   1.000
_cell.length_b   1.000
_cell.length_c   1.000
_cell.angle_alpha   90.00
_cell.angle_beta   90.00
_cell.angle_gamma   90.00
#
_symmetry.space_group_name_H-M   'P 1'
#
loop_
_entity.id
_entity.type
_entity.pdbx_description
1 polymer ?
#
loop_
_entity_poly.entity_id
_entity_poly.type
_entity_poly.pdbx_seq_one_letter_code
_entity_poly.pdbx_strand_id
1 'polypeptide(L)'
;MRFWTTLAASAVLTLQSYHSQAQLPDKVGSLITVDREAAKLSKSSTPHQAFMSIVDKESIFFTPSAVNAFNYLTNRPNIADVMTWDPNFVLVSRSQDWGVTSGPMEFQKVGAVKRFGQYLIVWKRNKKGVWKVDFRAEVENYGKQQASDLIFYEPDNNWYLKHRSKVRLGQREEVVMQSDKLFSTVLKANNPTAYGEFLTDDVKFLYPWQEPIEGKKDVMAFLKKQRVEIHTNPTNVGRAYSGEYAYTYGTADVISKDKTVKYNYVRIWQLKDDYQWKVMIEMMFER
;
A
#
# COMPACT_ATOMS: atom_id res chain seq x y z
N MET A 1 30.43 9.69 -76.07
CA MET A 1 30.38 10.18 -74.72
C MET A 1 29.10 9.68 -74.10
N ARG A 2 29.16 8.67 -73.22
CA ARG A 2 27.99 8.11 -72.46
C ARG A 2 28.15 8.51 -71.00
N PHE A 3 27.25 9.35 -70.51
CA PHE A 3 27.17 9.70 -69.08
C PHE A 3 26.35 8.65 -68.33
N TRP A 4 26.98 8.06 -67.35
CA TRP A 4 26.32 7.21 -66.41
C TRP A 4 25.94 8.03 -65.15
N THR A 5 24.66 8.19 -64.89
CA THR A 5 24.17 8.75 -63.63
C THR A 5 23.89 7.63 -62.62
N THR A 6 24.69 7.57 -61.58
CA THR A 6 24.46 6.66 -60.41
C THR A 6 23.46 7.31 -59.50
N LEU A 7 22.27 6.67 -59.31
CA LEU A 7 21.32 6.96 -58.25
C LEU A 7 21.80 6.30 -56.96
N ALA A 8 22.14 7.13 -55.99
CA ALA A 8 22.36 6.68 -54.62
C ALA A 8 21.02 6.59 -53.87
N ALA A 9 20.56 5.38 -53.57
CA ALA A 9 19.40 5.15 -52.71
C ALA A 9 19.82 5.24 -51.24
N SER A 10 19.43 6.32 -50.54
CA SER A 10 19.60 6.47 -49.12
C SER A 10 18.53 5.66 -48.38
N ALA A 11 18.92 4.53 -47.80
CA ALA A 11 18.04 3.78 -46.89
C ALA A 11 17.99 4.51 -45.54
N VAL A 12 16.86 5.11 -45.21
CA VAL A 12 16.57 5.65 -43.90
C VAL A 12 16.17 4.46 -42.98
N LEU A 13 17.11 4.02 -42.18
CA LEU A 13 16.84 3.06 -41.06
C LEU A 13 16.09 3.80 -39.97
N THR A 14 14.78 3.64 -39.92
CA THR A 14 13.98 4.01 -38.74
C THR A 14 14.26 3.02 -37.63
N LEU A 15 15.06 3.43 -36.66
CA LEU A 15 15.20 2.72 -35.37
C LEU A 15 13.88 2.83 -34.63
N GLN A 16 13.04 1.81 -34.74
CA GLN A 16 11.94 1.61 -33.81
C GLN A 16 12.53 1.11 -32.48
N SER A 17 12.59 2.00 -31.50
CA SER A 17 12.88 1.62 -30.10
C SER A 17 11.71 0.79 -29.58
N TYR A 18 11.84 -0.52 -29.62
CA TYR A 18 10.98 -1.43 -28.88
C TYR A 18 11.29 -1.20 -27.39
N HIS A 19 10.45 -0.44 -26.70
CA HIS A 19 10.40 -0.51 -25.26
C HIS A 19 9.84 -1.87 -24.90
N SER A 20 10.74 -2.82 -24.63
CA SER A 20 10.39 -4.09 -24.00
C SER A 20 9.79 -3.74 -22.63
N GLN A 21 8.47 -3.73 -22.52
CA GLN A 21 7.83 -3.82 -21.21
C GLN A 21 8.22 -5.18 -20.66
N ALA A 22 9.16 -5.20 -19.72
CA ALA A 22 9.49 -6.42 -18.99
C ALA A 22 8.19 -7.00 -18.45
N GLN A 23 7.85 -8.23 -18.86
CA GLN A 23 6.63 -8.89 -18.42
C GLN A 23 6.73 -9.06 -16.89
N LEU A 24 5.76 -8.51 -16.16
CA LEU A 24 5.73 -8.66 -14.71
C LEU A 24 5.62 -10.15 -14.35
N PRO A 25 6.27 -10.60 -13.26
CA PRO A 25 6.11 -11.95 -12.77
C PRO A 25 4.64 -12.31 -12.54
N ASP A 26 4.22 -13.52 -12.86
CA ASP A 26 2.80 -13.94 -12.87
C ASP A 26 2.06 -13.68 -11.55
N LYS A 27 2.74 -13.83 -10.42
CA LYS A 27 2.14 -13.64 -9.09
C LYS A 27 1.79 -12.18 -8.84
N VAL A 28 2.77 -11.32 -9.05
CA VAL A 28 2.62 -9.86 -8.95
C VAL A 28 1.67 -9.37 -10.02
N GLY A 29 1.80 -9.86 -11.26
CA GLY A 29 0.95 -9.54 -12.41
C GLY A 29 -0.53 -9.80 -12.11
N SER A 30 -0.86 -10.90 -11.43
CA SER A 30 -2.25 -11.24 -11.08
C SER A 30 -2.88 -10.24 -10.12
N LEU A 31 -2.14 -9.72 -9.15
CA LEU A 31 -2.65 -8.76 -8.18
C LEU A 31 -2.76 -7.34 -8.79
N ILE A 32 -1.70 -6.89 -9.45
CA ILE A 32 -1.67 -5.55 -10.04
C ILE A 32 -2.74 -5.38 -11.13
N THR A 33 -3.04 -6.45 -11.88
CA THR A 33 -4.11 -6.45 -12.87
C THR A 33 -5.46 -6.17 -12.23
N VAL A 34 -5.80 -6.84 -11.13
CA VAL A 34 -7.07 -6.63 -10.42
C VAL A 34 -7.17 -5.19 -9.90
N ASP A 35 -6.10 -4.63 -9.35
CA ASP A 35 -6.10 -3.26 -8.85
C ASP A 35 -6.25 -2.25 -10.01
N ARG A 36 -5.51 -2.42 -11.10
CA ARG A 36 -5.62 -1.56 -12.29
C ARG A 36 -6.97 -1.66 -12.99
N GLU A 37 -7.58 -2.85 -13.05
CA GLU A 37 -8.93 -3.04 -13.58
C GLU A 37 -9.96 -2.28 -12.73
N ALA A 38 -9.86 -2.34 -11.40
CA ALA A 38 -10.70 -1.55 -10.52
C ALA A 38 -10.49 -0.05 -10.72
N ALA A 39 -9.25 0.41 -10.84
CA ALA A 39 -8.93 1.81 -11.14
C ALA A 39 -9.51 2.26 -12.49
N LYS A 40 -9.41 1.41 -13.52
CA LYS A 40 -10.02 1.66 -14.84
C LYS A 40 -11.54 1.74 -14.76
N LEU A 41 -12.17 0.82 -14.00
CA LEU A 41 -13.63 0.84 -13.79
C LEU A 41 -14.06 2.09 -13.03
N SER A 42 -13.31 2.53 -12.03
CA SER A 42 -13.57 3.79 -11.31
C SER A 42 -13.59 5.00 -12.25
N LYS A 43 -12.64 5.05 -13.19
CA LYS A 43 -12.54 6.14 -14.18
C LYS A 43 -13.63 6.07 -15.25
N SER A 44 -14.01 4.87 -15.72
CA SER A 44 -15.00 4.69 -16.79
C SER A 44 -16.44 4.66 -16.29
N SER A 45 -16.66 4.50 -15.00
CA SER A 45 -17.97 4.43 -14.37
C SER A 45 -17.98 5.27 -13.08
N THR A 46 -17.89 4.65 -11.90
CA THR A 46 -17.81 5.35 -10.61
C THR A 46 -16.90 4.63 -9.63
N PRO A 47 -16.32 5.34 -8.64
CA PRO A 47 -15.58 4.71 -7.54
C PRO A 47 -16.43 3.67 -6.79
N HIS A 48 -17.71 3.95 -6.61
CA HIS A 48 -18.65 3.02 -5.95
C HIS A 48 -18.69 1.66 -6.68
N GLN A 49 -18.90 1.65 -8.00
CA GLN A 49 -18.95 0.41 -8.78
C GLN A 49 -17.60 -0.32 -8.79
N ALA A 50 -16.51 0.42 -8.91
CA ALA A 50 -15.17 -0.14 -8.84
C ALA A 50 -14.92 -0.86 -7.52
N PHE A 51 -15.21 -0.22 -6.39
CA PHE A 51 -15.02 -0.84 -5.09
C PHE A 51 -15.97 -2.01 -4.84
N MET A 52 -17.25 -1.92 -5.24
CA MET A 52 -18.18 -3.05 -5.15
C MET A 52 -17.68 -4.29 -5.89
N SER A 53 -16.90 -4.14 -6.97
CA SER A 53 -16.35 -5.27 -7.73
C SER A 53 -15.23 -6.02 -6.97
N ILE A 54 -14.51 -5.35 -6.06
CA ILE A 54 -13.33 -5.89 -5.38
C ILE A 54 -13.50 -6.13 -3.88
N VAL A 55 -14.59 -5.63 -3.24
CA VAL A 55 -14.88 -5.91 -1.83
C VAL A 55 -15.65 -7.22 -1.66
N ASP A 56 -15.64 -7.75 -0.46
CA ASP A 56 -16.55 -8.79 0.01
C ASP A 56 -17.18 -8.40 1.37
N LYS A 57 -17.86 -9.35 2.01
CA LYS A 57 -18.60 -9.09 3.25
C LYS A 57 -17.70 -8.74 4.47
N GLU A 58 -16.41 -9.09 4.40
CA GLU A 58 -15.46 -8.88 5.51
C GLU A 58 -14.52 -7.69 5.26
N SER A 59 -14.55 -7.12 4.05
CA SER A 59 -13.70 -6.00 3.66
C SER A 59 -13.90 -4.77 4.55
N ILE A 60 -12.81 -4.06 4.84
CA ILE A 60 -12.79 -2.88 5.70
C ILE A 60 -12.31 -1.67 4.92
N PHE A 61 -12.98 -0.53 5.10
CA PHE A 61 -12.49 0.79 4.69
C PHE A 61 -12.25 1.66 5.91
N PHE A 62 -11.27 2.53 5.83
CA PHE A 62 -11.09 3.63 6.79
C PHE A 62 -11.71 4.91 6.23
N THR A 63 -12.77 5.44 6.92
CA THR A 63 -13.56 6.62 6.47
C THR A 63 -14.14 7.48 7.62
N PRO A 64 -13.43 8.15 8.48
CA PRO A 64 -12.02 8.03 8.83
C PRO A 64 -11.72 6.80 9.71
N SER A 65 -12.70 6.28 10.45
CA SER A 65 -12.58 5.07 11.27
C SER A 65 -12.85 3.82 10.43
N ALA A 66 -12.39 2.66 10.92
CA ALA A 66 -12.64 1.39 10.26
C ALA A 66 -14.14 1.08 10.20
N VAL A 67 -14.65 0.81 9.00
CA VAL A 67 -16.04 0.43 8.73
C VAL A 67 -16.07 -0.80 7.83
N ASN A 68 -17.15 -1.59 7.94
CA ASN A 68 -17.37 -2.66 6.97
C ASN A 68 -17.62 -2.06 5.58
N ALA A 69 -16.73 -2.33 4.63
CA ALA A 69 -16.73 -1.71 3.31
C ALA A 69 -17.98 -2.08 2.48
N PHE A 70 -18.40 -3.35 2.55
CA PHE A 70 -19.58 -3.81 1.81
C PHE A 70 -20.84 -3.09 2.28
N ASN A 71 -21.07 -3.02 3.58
CA ASN A 71 -22.22 -2.32 4.14
C ASN A 71 -22.15 -0.80 3.88
N TYR A 72 -20.96 -0.23 4.00
CA TYR A 72 -20.73 1.19 3.72
C TYR A 72 -21.10 1.56 2.28
N LEU A 73 -20.67 0.77 1.30
CA LEU A 73 -21.00 0.98 -0.11
C LEU A 73 -22.48 0.70 -0.39
N THR A 74 -23.03 -0.40 0.12
CA THR A 74 -24.44 -0.76 -0.12
C THR A 74 -25.42 0.31 0.38
N ASN A 75 -25.10 0.97 1.51
CA ASN A 75 -25.95 1.99 2.13
C ASN A 75 -25.71 3.41 1.62
N ARG A 76 -24.83 3.60 0.62
CA ARG A 76 -24.53 4.93 0.06
C ARG A 76 -24.99 5.02 -1.39
N PRO A 77 -25.46 6.18 -1.84
CA PRO A 77 -25.79 6.39 -3.22
C PRO A 77 -24.55 6.27 -4.11
N ASN A 78 -24.72 5.76 -5.30
CA ASN A 78 -23.72 5.79 -6.34
C ASN A 78 -23.67 7.21 -6.93
N ILE A 79 -22.78 8.05 -6.42
CA ILE A 79 -22.60 9.44 -6.87
C ILE A 79 -21.51 9.51 -7.94
N ALA A 80 -21.62 10.52 -8.79
CA ALA A 80 -20.68 10.75 -9.91
C ALA A 80 -19.35 11.38 -9.46
N ASP A 81 -18.82 10.99 -8.30
CA ASP A 81 -17.46 11.35 -7.90
C ASP A 81 -16.44 10.71 -8.84
N VAL A 82 -15.30 11.34 -9.01
CA VAL A 82 -14.20 10.81 -9.81
C VAL A 82 -13.05 10.42 -8.88
N MET A 83 -12.57 9.20 -9.00
CA MET A 83 -11.36 8.72 -8.32
C MET A 83 -10.52 7.94 -9.31
N THR A 84 -9.23 8.23 -9.33
CA THR A 84 -8.25 7.50 -10.13
C THR A 84 -7.05 7.17 -9.26
N TRP A 85 -6.46 6.00 -9.50
CA TRP A 85 -5.23 5.59 -8.84
C TRP A 85 -4.41 4.69 -9.77
N ASP A 86 -3.12 4.57 -9.51
CA ASP A 86 -2.24 3.61 -10.19
C ASP A 86 -1.24 3.05 -9.19
N PRO A 87 -1.15 1.72 -9.05
CA PRO A 87 -0.18 1.10 -8.15
C PRO A 87 1.25 1.33 -8.65
N ASN A 88 2.09 1.90 -7.80
CA ASN A 88 3.54 2.00 -7.99
C ASN A 88 4.33 1.13 -7.00
N PHE A 89 3.63 0.43 -6.12
CA PHE A 89 4.18 -0.56 -5.20
C PHE A 89 3.25 -1.77 -5.16
N VAL A 90 3.81 -2.97 -5.27
CA VAL A 90 3.08 -4.23 -5.14
C VAL A 90 3.91 -5.30 -4.44
N LEU A 91 3.27 -6.06 -3.56
CA LEU A 91 3.84 -7.13 -2.77
C LEU A 91 2.92 -8.33 -2.80
N VAL A 92 3.45 -9.52 -3.04
CA VAL A 92 2.68 -10.78 -2.96
C VAL A 92 3.41 -11.78 -2.07
N SER A 93 2.67 -12.45 -1.19
CA SER A 93 3.22 -13.47 -0.29
C SER A 93 3.56 -14.80 -1.01
N ARG A 94 4.44 -15.61 -0.41
CA ARG A 94 4.78 -16.97 -0.92
C ARG A 94 3.55 -17.86 -1.07
N SER A 95 2.59 -17.73 -0.19
CA SER A 95 1.32 -18.48 -0.26
C SER A 95 0.38 -17.98 -1.35
N GLN A 96 0.66 -16.81 -1.93
CA GLN A 96 -0.16 -16.18 -2.98
C GLN A 96 -1.63 -15.94 -2.57
N ASP A 97 -1.91 -15.93 -1.28
CA ASP A 97 -3.24 -15.67 -0.70
C ASP A 97 -3.38 -14.27 -0.15
N TRP A 98 -2.26 -13.54 -0.08
CA TRP A 98 -2.14 -12.24 0.53
C TRP A 98 -1.22 -11.33 -0.27
N GLY A 99 -1.52 -10.03 -0.33
CA GLY A 99 -0.70 -9.05 -1.00
C GLY A 99 -1.05 -7.62 -0.61
N VAL A 100 -0.23 -6.69 -1.07
CA VAL A 100 -0.39 -5.24 -0.84
C VAL A 100 -0.20 -4.51 -2.16
N THR A 101 -1.03 -3.51 -2.40
CA THR A 101 -0.79 -2.48 -3.42
C THR A 101 -0.85 -1.11 -2.78
N SER A 102 -0.03 -0.19 -3.27
CA SER A 102 -0.01 1.21 -2.85
C SER A 102 0.42 2.09 -4.02
N GLY A 103 0.02 3.34 -4.00
CA GLY A 103 0.39 4.30 -5.04
C GLY A 103 -0.34 5.62 -4.92
N PRO A 104 -0.09 6.55 -5.86
CA PRO A 104 -0.78 7.83 -5.91
C PRO A 104 -2.25 7.66 -6.28
N MET A 105 -3.08 8.55 -5.74
CA MET A 105 -4.49 8.67 -6.07
C MET A 105 -4.90 10.12 -6.29
N GLU A 106 -5.90 10.31 -7.15
CA GLU A 106 -6.59 11.58 -7.35
C GLU A 106 -8.08 11.38 -7.05
N PHE A 107 -8.66 12.30 -6.33
CA PHE A 107 -10.08 12.27 -5.97
C PHE A 107 -10.73 13.62 -6.18
N GLN A 108 -11.95 13.63 -6.75
CA GLN A 108 -12.72 14.82 -6.97
C GLN A 108 -14.22 14.55 -6.77
N LYS A 109 -14.81 15.19 -5.77
CA LYS A 109 -16.27 15.26 -5.64
C LYS A 109 -16.86 16.18 -6.69
N VAL A 110 -18.10 15.91 -7.10
CA VAL A 110 -18.82 16.82 -8.01
C VAL A 110 -18.85 18.23 -7.45
N GLY A 111 -18.40 19.19 -8.28
CA GLY A 111 -18.36 20.62 -7.89
C GLY A 111 -17.25 21.01 -6.92
N ALA A 112 -16.35 20.11 -6.54
CA ALA A 112 -15.26 20.40 -5.63
C ALA A 112 -13.89 20.41 -6.34
N VAL A 113 -12.88 20.95 -5.68
CA VAL A 113 -11.50 20.90 -6.15
C VAL A 113 -10.96 19.48 -6.09
N LYS A 114 -10.07 19.18 -7.03
CA LYS A 114 -9.36 17.89 -7.05
C LYS A 114 -8.42 17.79 -5.85
N ARG A 115 -8.40 16.64 -5.20
CA ARG A 115 -7.48 16.30 -4.10
C ARG A 115 -6.57 15.17 -4.52
N PHE A 116 -5.42 15.08 -3.91
CA PHE A 116 -4.36 14.12 -4.19
C PHE A 116 -4.00 13.37 -2.92
N GLY A 117 -3.49 12.17 -3.08
CA GLY A 117 -3.08 11.38 -1.93
C GLY A 117 -2.37 10.09 -2.31
N GLN A 118 -2.20 9.27 -1.30
CA GLN A 118 -1.72 7.90 -1.41
C GLN A 118 -2.79 6.94 -0.92
N TYR A 119 -2.93 5.83 -1.59
CA TYR A 119 -3.73 4.71 -1.12
C TYR A 119 -2.84 3.53 -0.71
N LEU A 120 -3.38 2.69 0.13
CA LEU A 120 -2.83 1.40 0.51
C LEU A 120 -3.98 0.42 0.61
N ILE A 121 -3.87 -0.70 -0.13
CA ILE A 121 -4.83 -1.79 -0.06
C ILE A 121 -4.09 -3.06 0.35
N VAL A 122 -4.59 -3.74 1.36
CA VAL A 122 -4.25 -5.13 1.64
C VAL A 122 -5.29 -6.02 1.00
N TRP A 123 -4.81 -7.04 0.31
CA TRP A 123 -5.60 -7.98 -0.46
C TRP A 123 -5.52 -9.37 0.13
N LYS A 124 -6.63 -10.10 0.08
CA LYS A 124 -6.69 -11.54 0.37
C LYS A 124 -7.39 -12.28 -0.76
N ARG A 125 -6.96 -13.50 -1.04
CA ARG A 125 -7.71 -14.39 -1.92
C ARG A 125 -8.83 -15.07 -1.14
N ASN A 126 -10.04 -14.98 -1.67
CA ASN A 126 -11.18 -15.70 -1.12
C ASN A 126 -11.08 -17.21 -1.43
N LYS A 127 -12.04 -17.99 -0.95
CA LYS A 127 -12.09 -19.47 -1.17
C LYS A 127 -12.15 -19.87 -2.65
N LYS A 128 -12.52 -18.97 -3.56
CA LYS A 128 -12.53 -19.20 -5.01
C LYS A 128 -11.23 -18.77 -5.70
N GLY A 129 -10.22 -18.34 -4.92
CA GLY A 129 -8.93 -17.87 -5.46
C GLY A 129 -8.96 -16.46 -6.04
N VAL A 130 -10.05 -15.70 -5.83
CA VAL A 130 -10.23 -14.33 -6.34
C VAL A 130 -9.68 -13.33 -5.33
N TRP A 131 -8.89 -12.37 -5.80
CA TRP A 131 -8.41 -11.26 -4.98
C TRP A 131 -9.57 -10.37 -4.53
N LYS A 132 -9.63 -10.11 -3.22
CA LYS A 132 -10.58 -9.22 -2.57
C LYS A 132 -9.85 -8.32 -1.60
N VAL A 133 -10.38 -7.12 -1.41
CA VAL A 133 -9.86 -6.18 -0.42
C VAL A 133 -10.04 -6.76 0.99
N ASP A 134 -8.97 -6.87 1.75
CA ASP A 134 -9.03 -7.11 3.19
C ASP A 134 -9.29 -5.78 3.90
N PHE A 135 -8.43 -4.79 3.66
CA PHE A 135 -8.76 -3.42 4.02
C PHE A 135 -8.14 -2.40 3.05
N ARG A 136 -8.68 -1.18 3.04
CA ARG A 136 -8.17 -0.02 2.31
C ARG A 136 -8.06 1.18 3.24
N ALA A 137 -6.92 1.87 3.14
CA ALA A 137 -6.65 3.15 3.79
C ALA A 137 -6.11 4.15 2.76
N GLU A 138 -6.26 5.43 3.07
CA GLU A 138 -5.77 6.53 2.22
C GLU A 138 -5.32 7.70 3.07
N VAL A 139 -4.38 8.48 2.52
CA VAL A 139 -3.89 9.71 3.14
C VAL A 139 -3.77 10.81 2.08
N GLU A 140 -4.15 12.02 2.43
CA GLU A 140 -4.09 13.18 1.52
C GLU A 140 -2.70 13.80 1.47
N ASN A 141 -2.33 14.30 0.27
CA ASN A 141 -1.10 15.05 0.00
C ASN A 141 -1.45 16.47 -0.46
N TYR A 142 -0.49 17.39 -0.38
CA TYR A 142 -0.69 18.76 -0.88
C TYR A 142 -0.83 18.86 -2.40
N GLY A 143 -0.28 17.97 -3.17
CA GLY A 143 -0.28 18.08 -4.61
C GLY A 143 -0.21 16.75 -5.33
N LYS A 144 -0.30 16.82 -6.66
CA LYS A 144 -0.16 15.66 -7.53
C LYS A 144 1.27 15.11 -7.45
N GLN A 145 1.38 13.84 -7.14
CA GLN A 145 2.66 13.15 -7.16
C GLN A 145 3.12 12.88 -8.60
N GLN A 146 4.41 12.95 -8.82
CA GLN A 146 5.01 12.54 -10.09
C GLN A 146 4.88 11.02 -10.26
N ALA A 147 4.77 10.58 -11.51
CA ALA A 147 4.82 9.16 -11.80
C ALA A 147 6.19 8.60 -11.39
N SER A 148 6.19 7.49 -10.70
CA SER A 148 7.39 6.74 -10.32
C SER A 148 7.33 5.33 -10.90
N ASP A 149 8.49 4.71 -11.03
CA ASP A 149 8.58 3.32 -11.47
C ASP A 149 7.86 2.38 -10.51
N LEU A 150 7.38 1.27 -11.03
CA LEU A 150 6.74 0.24 -10.24
C LEU A 150 7.81 -0.52 -9.43
N ILE A 151 7.69 -0.48 -8.11
CA ILE A 151 8.47 -1.31 -7.19
C ILE A 151 7.64 -2.55 -6.86
N PHE A 152 8.20 -3.74 -7.00
CA PHE A 152 7.51 -4.96 -6.65
C PHE A 152 8.38 -5.92 -5.84
N TYR A 153 7.71 -6.66 -4.97
CA TYR A 153 8.31 -7.72 -4.16
C TYR A 153 7.60 -9.03 -4.48
N GLU A 154 8.35 -9.96 -5.06
CA GLU A 154 7.91 -11.31 -5.33
C GLU A 154 8.83 -12.29 -4.59
N PRO A 155 8.27 -13.31 -3.94
CA PRO A 155 9.09 -14.29 -3.25
C PRO A 155 9.87 -15.15 -4.25
N ASP A 156 11.17 -15.37 -3.99
CA ASP A 156 12.07 -16.18 -4.81
C ASP A 156 11.63 -17.64 -4.96
N ASN A 157 10.84 -18.12 -4.00
CA ASN A 157 10.31 -19.47 -4.01
C ASN A 157 8.90 -19.54 -3.40
N ASN A 158 8.23 -20.69 -3.63
CA ASN A 158 6.88 -20.95 -3.12
C ASN A 158 6.88 -21.86 -1.87
N TRP A 159 8.07 -22.12 -1.30
CA TRP A 159 8.14 -23.00 -0.15
C TRP A 159 7.78 -22.26 1.12
N TYR A 160 6.84 -22.82 1.88
CA TYR A 160 6.45 -22.34 3.21
C TYR A 160 5.84 -23.49 4.03
N LEU A 161 5.93 -23.37 5.34
CA LEU A 161 5.36 -24.35 6.26
C LEU A 161 3.83 -24.21 6.32
N LYS A 162 3.11 -25.26 5.89
CA LYS A 162 1.65 -25.28 5.91
C LYS A 162 1.13 -25.63 7.29
N HIS A 163 0.42 -24.70 7.92
CA HIS A 163 -0.25 -24.92 9.20
C HIS A 163 -1.75 -25.10 8.98
N ARG A 164 -2.28 -26.26 9.41
CA ARG A 164 -3.72 -26.55 9.29
C ARG A 164 -4.53 -26.09 10.54
N SER A 165 -3.86 -25.87 11.66
CA SER A 165 -4.52 -25.50 12.92
C SER A 165 -4.82 -23.99 12.96
N LYS A 166 -6.10 -23.64 13.12
CA LYS A 166 -6.54 -22.24 13.36
C LYS A 166 -5.89 -21.64 14.60
N VAL A 167 -5.69 -22.45 15.66
CA VAL A 167 -5.03 -21.99 16.89
C VAL A 167 -3.60 -21.55 16.60
N ARG A 168 -2.84 -22.34 15.82
CA ARG A 168 -1.46 -21.96 15.44
C ARG A 168 -1.42 -20.72 14.53
N LEU A 169 -2.37 -20.56 13.64
CA LEU A 169 -2.47 -19.34 12.82
C LEU A 169 -2.70 -18.13 13.72
N GLY A 170 -3.64 -18.19 14.64
CA GLY A 170 -3.88 -17.12 15.63
C GLY A 170 -2.67 -16.82 16.51
N GLN A 171 -1.94 -17.85 16.96
CA GLN A 171 -0.70 -17.65 17.73
C GLN A 171 0.38 -16.92 16.91
N ARG A 172 0.47 -17.18 15.61
CA ARG A 172 1.42 -16.52 14.72
C ARG A 172 1.03 -15.06 14.44
N GLU A 173 -0.26 -14.76 14.36
CA GLU A 173 -0.75 -13.37 14.29
C GLU A 173 -0.46 -12.63 15.59
N GLU A 174 -0.67 -13.28 16.75
CA GLU A 174 -0.37 -12.69 18.06
C GLU A 174 1.11 -12.29 18.19
N VAL A 175 2.06 -13.04 17.63
CA VAL A 175 3.48 -12.64 17.60
C VAL A 175 3.68 -11.28 16.92
N VAL A 176 2.99 -11.03 15.81
CA VAL A 176 3.06 -9.73 15.11
C VAL A 176 2.40 -8.65 15.96
N MET A 177 1.25 -8.94 16.56
CA MET A 177 0.58 -8.01 17.47
C MET A 177 1.47 -7.62 18.64
N GLN A 178 2.20 -8.57 19.23
CA GLN A 178 3.16 -8.30 20.32
C GLN A 178 4.35 -7.47 19.83
N SER A 179 4.81 -7.68 18.59
CA SER A 179 5.84 -6.83 17.97
C SER A 179 5.38 -5.38 17.82
N ASP A 180 4.13 -5.15 17.44
CA ASP A 180 3.57 -3.79 17.36
C ASP A 180 3.34 -3.18 18.75
N LYS A 181 2.89 -3.94 19.72
CA LYS A 181 2.79 -3.48 21.13
C LYS A 181 4.16 -3.10 21.69
N LEU A 182 5.20 -3.87 21.37
CA LEU A 182 6.57 -3.54 21.75
C LEU A 182 7.02 -2.25 21.06
N PHE A 183 6.80 -2.11 19.76
CA PHE A 183 7.08 -0.88 19.03
C PHE A 183 6.37 0.32 19.69
N SER A 184 5.07 0.17 19.99
CA SER A 184 4.28 1.21 20.68
C SER A 184 4.83 1.56 22.08
N THR A 185 5.35 0.59 22.80
CA THR A 185 5.99 0.81 24.10
C THR A 185 7.29 1.60 23.97
N VAL A 186 8.13 1.22 23.00
CA VAL A 186 9.39 1.94 22.74
C VAL A 186 9.13 3.35 22.20
N LEU A 187 8.08 3.53 21.36
CA LEU A 187 7.66 4.86 20.90
C LEU A 187 7.37 5.81 22.09
N LYS A 188 6.61 5.36 23.07
CA LYS A 188 6.30 6.17 24.27
C LYS A 188 7.54 6.55 25.05
N ALA A 189 8.56 5.70 25.08
CA ALA A 189 9.82 5.98 25.76
C ALA A 189 10.74 6.86 24.93
N ASN A 190 10.89 6.59 23.64
CA ASN A 190 11.81 7.28 22.73
C ASN A 190 11.43 7.03 21.27
N ASN A 191 10.80 7.99 20.62
CA ASN A 191 10.39 7.87 19.23
C ASN A 191 11.57 7.58 18.26
N PRO A 192 12.70 8.32 18.30
CA PRO A 192 13.85 8.03 17.44
C PRO A 192 14.37 6.60 17.58
N THR A 193 14.51 6.10 18.79
CA THR A 193 14.95 4.71 19.02
C THR A 193 13.97 3.72 18.44
N ALA A 194 12.67 3.92 18.65
CA ALA A 194 11.63 3.05 18.12
C ALA A 194 11.68 2.96 16.59
N TYR A 195 11.71 4.09 15.90
CA TYR A 195 11.79 4.11 14.43
C TYR A 195 13.13 3.56 13.92
N GLY A 196 14.22 3.80 14.62
CA GLY A 196 15.54 3.22 14.30
C GLY A 196 15.53 1.70 14.32
N GLU A 197 14.90 1.11 15.34
CA GLU A 197 14.88 -0.35 15.56
C GLU A 197 13.84 -1.08 14.71
N PHE A 198 12.64 -0.51 14.53
CA PHE A 198 11.51 -1.25 13.95
C PHE A 198 11.32 -1.05 12.44
N LEU A 199 11.89 -0.01 11.82
CA LEU A 199 11.77 0.22 10.39
C LEU A 199 12.78 -0.60 9.57
N THR A 200 12.38 -1.02 8.36
CA THR A 200 13.34 -1.46 7.33
C THR A 200 14.13 -0.26 6.81
N ASP A 201 15.30 -0.50 6.22
CA ASP A 201 16.12 0.60 5.69
C ASP A 201 15.47 1.29 4.49
N ASP A 202 14.65 0.56 3.74
CA ASP A 202 13.88 0.99 2.56
C ASP A 202 12.41 1.30 2.86
N VAL A 203 12.06 1.55 4.14
CA VAL A 203 10.69 1.84 4.56
C VAL A 203 10.04 2.95 3.75
N LYS A 204 8.74 2.79 3.45
CA LYS A 204 7.87 3.83 2.90
C LYS A 204 6.95 4.38 3.99
N PHE A 205 7.08 5.67 4.29
CA PHE A 205 6.29 6.34 5.32
C PHE A 205 5.32 7.33 4.67
N LEU A 206 4.03 7.10 4.85
CA LEU A 206 2.93 7.86 4.27
C LEU A 206 2.28 8.68 5.38
N TYR A 207 2.49 9.99 5.35
CA TYR A 207 2.06 10.90 6.40
C TYR A 207 1.15 12.01 5.82
N PRO A 208 0.11 12.46 6.54
CA PRO A 208 -0.81 13.49 6.04
C PRO A 208 -0.08 14.73 5.53
N TRP A 209 -0.54 15.20 4.37
CA TRP A 209 -0.05 16.43 3.75
C TRP A 209 1.45 16.40 3.38
N GLN A 210 2.01 15.21 3.22
CA GLN A 210 3.39 15.02 2.79
C GLN A 210 3.42 14.09 1.56
N GLU A 211 4.43 14.27 0.72
CA GLU A 211 4.78 13.24 -0.24
C GLU A 211 5.33 12.01 0.50
N PRO A 212 5.25 10.81 -0.10
CA PRO A 212 5.86 9.62 0.48
C PRO A 212 7.31 9.87 0.88
N ILE A 213 7.66 9.50 2.09
CA ILE A 213 9.01 9.60 2.61
C ILE A 213 9.62 8.21 2.54
N GLU A 214 10.71 8.06 1.79
CA GLU A 214 11.34 6.76 1.52
C GLU A 214 12.70 6.66 2.22
N GLY A 215 12.91 5.53 2.89
CA GLY A 215 14.13 5.25 3.64
C GLY A 215 14.11 5.72 5.09
N LYS A 216 14.62 4.85 5.97
CA LYS A 216 14.65 5.05 7.43
C LYS A 216 15.32 6.37 7.83
N LYS A 217 16.41 6.75 7.17
CA LYS A 217 17.11 8.01 7.48
C LYS A 217 16.22 9.23 7.27
N ASP A 218 15.50 9.26 6.16
CA ASP A 218 14.65 10.39 5.79
C ASP A 218 13.40 10.46 6.67
N VAL A 219 12.82 9.30 7.03
CA VAL A 219 11.73 9.24 8.03
C VAL A 219 12.19 9.79 9.38
N MET A 220 13.35 9.38 9.87
CA MET A 220 13.89 9.88 11.14
C MET A 220 14.21 11.38 11.09
N ALA A 221 14.75 11.87 9.97
CA ALA A 221 15.01 13.29 9.76
C ALA A 221 13.71 14.10 9.72
N PHE A 222 12.70 13.61 9.03
CA PHE A 222 11.37 14.20 8.98
C PHE A 222 10.75 14.32 10.37
N LEU A 223 10.67 13.23 11.13
CA LEU A 223 10.07 13.21 12.47
C LEU A 223 10.81 14.15 13.44
N LYS A 224 12.13 14.18 13.37
CA LYS A 224 12.94 15.13 14.14
C LYS A 224 12.62 16.59 13.80
N LYS A 225 12.42 16.89 12.50
CA LYS A 225 12.03 18.24 12.03
C LYS A 225 10.64 18.63 12.50
N GLN A 226 9.69 17.70 12.50
CA GLN A 226 8.30 17.94 12.95
C GLN A 226 8.20 18.21 14.44
N ARG A 227 9.15 17.74 15.25
CA ARG A 227 9.16 17.89 16.72
C ARG A 227 7.87 17.34 17.34
N VAL A 228 7.42 16.21 16.85
CA VAL A 228 6.25 15.50 17.37
C VAL A 228 6.66 14.24 18.10
N GLU A 229 5.85 13.86 19.08
CA GLU A 229 5.87 12.53 19.69
C GLU A 229 4.69 11.73 19.14
N ILE A 230 4.91 10.48 18.80
CA ILE A 230 3.89 9.58 18.26
C ILE A 230 3.69 8.45 19.27
N HIS A 231 2.45 8.31 19.75
CA HIS A 231 2.05 7.21 20.61
C HIS A 231 1.02 6.37 19.88
N THR A 232 1.28 5.08 19.70
CA THR A 232 0.38 4.18 18.99
C THR A 232 -0.28 3.18 19.91
N ASN A 233 -1.48 2.72 19.51
CA ASN A 233 -2.23 1.67 20.19
C ASN A 233 -2.76 0.68 19.14
N PRO A 234 -2.11 -0.49 18.95
CA PRO A 234 -2.52 -1.49 17.99
C PRO A 234 -3.84 -2.17 18.43
N THR A 235 -4.73 -2.37 17.46
CA THR A 235 -6.05 -2.98 17.72
C THR A 235 -6.29 -4.24 16.90
N ASN A 236 -5.70 -4.33 15.69
CA ASN A 236 -5.95 -5.43 14.79
C ASN A 236 -4.65 -5.88 14.11
N VAL A 237 -4.65 -7.16 13.74
CA VAL A 237 -3.53 -7.82 13.06
C VAL A 237 -4.05 -8.81 12.03
N GLY A 238 -3.32 -8.98 10.95
CA GLY A 238 -3.50 -10.07 10.01
C GLY A 238 -2.17 -10.44 9.38
N ARG A 239 -2.06 -11.69 8.92
CA ARG A 239 -0.80 -12.24 8.44
C ARG A 239 -1.02 -13.08 7.19
N ALA A 240 -0.09 -13.02 6.23
CA ALA A 240 -0.03 -13.96 5.12
C ALA A 240 0.08 -15.40 5.64
N TYR A 241 -0.57 -16.35 4.97
CA TYR A 241 -0.55 -17.75 5.40
C TYR A 241 0.88 -18.33 5.45
N SER A 242 1.73 -17.98 4.48
CA SER A 242 3.16 -18.34 4.46
C SER A 242 3.96 -17.70 5.58
N GLY A 243 3.56 -16.53 6.04
CA GLY A 243 3.99 -15.96 7.31
C GLY A 243 5.15 -14.99 7.28
N GLU A 244 5.67 -14.60 6.13
CA GLU A 244 6.74 -13.61 6.00
C GLU A 244 6.24 -12.16 5.99
N TYR A 245 4.93 -11.95 5.71
CA TYR A 245 4.31 -10.64 5.72
C TYR A 245 3.09 -10.60 6.62
N ALA A 246 2.84 -9.43 7.17
CA ALA A 246 1.70 -9.18 8.04
C ALA A 246 1.30 -7.70 7.98
N TYR A 247 0.14 -7.38 8.53
CA TYR A 247 -0.22 -6.02 8.85
C TYR A 247 -0.67 -5.89 10.30
N THR A 248 -0.55 -4.68 10.81
CA THR A 248 -1.27 -4.23 12.00
C THR A 248 -1.92 -2.88 11.69
N TYR A 249 -3.00 -2.56 12.37
CA TYR A 249 -3.54 -1.23 12.40
C TYR A 249 -4.12 -0.88 13.76
N GLY A 250 -4.25 0.42 14.02
CA GLY A 250 -4.74 0.92 15.27
C GLY A 250 -4.89 2.44 15.27
N THR A 251 -4.87 3.01 16.45
CA THR A 251 -4.95 4.45 16.67
C THR A 251 -3.60 5.03 17.08
N ALA A 252 -3.38 6.29 16.76
CA ALA A 252 -2.19 7.02 17.16
C ALA A 252 -2.53 8.42 17.66
N ASP A 253 -1.79 8.87 18.66
CA ASP A 253 -1.77 10.24 19.12
C ASP A 253 -0.48 10.88 18.62
N VAL A 254 -0.60 11.93 17.82
CA VAL A 254 0.53 12.75 17.39
C VAL A 254 0.53 14.02 18.24
N ILE A 255 1.52 14.11 19.10
CA ILE A 255 1.64 15.13 20.14
C ILE A 255 2.68 16.14 19.70
N SER A 256 2.30 17.36 19.51
CA SER A 256 3.17 18.54 19.41
C SER A 256 3.07 19.35 20.69
N LYS A 257 3.94 20.37 20.85
CA LYS A 257 4.07 21.18 22.08
C LYS A 257 2.74 21.52 22.76
N ASP A 258 1.72 21.94 22.00
CA ASP A 258 0.45 22.43 22.54
C ASP A 258 -0.79 21.73 21.97
N LYS A 259 -0.59 20.67 21.18
CA LYS A 259 -1.69 20.01 20.46
C LYS A 259 -1.47 18.51 20.33
N THR A 260 -2.52 17.76 20.60
CA THR A 260 -2.61 16.32 20.24
C THR A 260 -3.60 16.15 19.11
N VAL A 261 -3.17 15.53 18.02
CA VAL A 261 -4.03 15.17 16.90
C VAL A 261 -4.21 13.66 16.91
N LYS A 262 -5.46 13.23 16.71
CA LYS A 262 -5.82 11.81 16.66
C LYS A 262 -5.70 11.29 15.24
N TYR A 263 -4.99 10.18 15.09
CA TYR A 263 -4.76 9.50 13.84
C TYR A 263 -5.20 8.03 13.92
N ASN A 264 -5.41 7.44 12.77
CA ASN A 264 -5.28 6.00 12.59
C ASN A 264 -3.92 5.71 11.98
N TYR A 265 -3.41 4.49 12.15
CA TYR A 265 -2.23 4.04 11.44
C TYR A 265 -2.42 2.61 10.91
N VAL A 266 -1.67 2.31 9.88
CA VAL A 266 -1.49 0.97 9.32
C VAL A 266 0.01 0.74 9.16
N ARG A 267 0.48 -0.45 9.55
CA ARG A 267 1.84 -0.93 9.33
C ARG A 267 1.82 -2.22 8.53
N ILE A 268 2.65 -2.27 7.49
CA ILE A 268 2.96 -3.51 6.78
C ILE A 268 4.31 -4.00 7.27
N TRP A 269 4.31 -5.23 7.74
CA TRP A 269 5.46 -5.87 8.38
C TRP A 269 6.07 -6.92 7.48
N GLN A 270 7.40 -7.03 7.52
CA GLN A 270 8.20 -8.08 6.92
C GLN A 270 8.97 -8.82 8.01
N LEU A 271 8.91 -10.15 7.98
CA LEU A 271 9.79 -10.99 8.79
C LEU A 271 11.15 -11.09 8.10
N LYS A 272 12.19 -10.64 8.77
CA LYS A 272 13.58 -10.69 8.28
C LYS A 272 14.20 -12.06 8.59
N ASP A 273 15.37 -12.34 7.99
CA ASP A 273 16.08 -13.62 8.14
C ASP A 273 16.56 -13.88 9.59
N ASP A 274 16.74 -12.83 10.37
CA ASP A 274 17.04 -12.89 11.81
C ASP A 274 15.80 -13.09 12.70
N TYR A 275 14.66 -13.40 12.07
CA TYR A 275 13.35 -13.57 12.71
C TYR A 275 12.78 -12.31 13.38
N GLN A 276 13.31 -11.13 13.09
CA GLN A 276 12.74 -9.87 13.55
C GLN A 276 11.68 -9.35 12.58
N TRP A 277 10.58 -8.85 13.15
CA TRP A 277 9.57 -8.14 12.41
C TRP A 277 9.99 -6.68 12.21
N LYS A 278 10.05 -6.22 10.97
CA LYS A 278 10.34 -4.83 10.62
C LYS A 278 9.23 -4.26 9.76
N VAL A 279 8.93 -2.98 9.97
CA VAL A 279 7.92 -2.24 9.21
C VAL A 279 8.51 -1.79 7.89
N MET A 280 7.90 -2.18 6.79
CA MET A 280 8.28 -1.77 5.44
C MET A 280 7.38 -0.67 4.85
N ILE A 281 6.14 -0.55 5.34
CA ILE A 281 5.26 0.59 5.06
C ILE A 281 4.57 1.00 6.35
N GLU A 282 4.57 2.28 6.66
CA GLU A 282 3.70 2.87 7.67
C GLU A 282 2.87 3.98 7.03
N MET A 283 1.56 3.93 7.19
CA MET A 283 0.64 4.98 6.78
C MET A 283 -0.04 5.54 8.01
N MET A 284 -0.02 6.85 8.16
CA MET A 284 -0.78 7.58 9.17
C MET A 284 -1.81 8.47 8.46
N PHE A 285 -3.02 8.53 8.98
CA PHE A 285 -4.11 9.33 8.41
C PHE A 285 -5.04 9.83 9.50
N GLU A 286 -5.60 11.01 9.31
CA GLU A 286 -6.45 11.69 10.29
C GLU A 286 -7.71 10.88 10.62
N ARG A 287 -8.13 11.00 11.89
CA ARG A 287 -9.31 10.30 12.44
C ARG A 287 -10.49 11.24 12.57
#